data_7323caedc37b40f6416e3a55b2f1415d
#
_entry.id   7323caedc37b40f6416e3a55b2f1415d
#
_cell.length_a   1.000
_cell.length_b   1.000
_cell.length_c   1.000
_cell.angle_alpha   90.00
_cell.angle_beta   90.00
_cell.angle_gamma   90.00
#
_symmetry.space_group_name_H-M   'P 1'
#
loop_
_entity.id
_entity.type
_entity.pdbx_description
1 polymer ?
#
loop_
_entity_poly.entity_id
_entity_poly.type
_entity_poly.pdbx_seq_one_letter_code
_entity_poly.pdbx_strand_id
1 'polypeptide(L)'
;MLTSEENRTLTETGPGTAMGEVFRAYWQPVLLARELEVDGAPIRLKLLGEDFVAFRDTSGRVGIVEPRCSHRGASLFFGRNEACGLRCAYHGWKFNVDGQCVDLPTSEAETAERQKPEAAIRALKVTEYGDIIWAFLGDGEAPPLPKLEFAELPASQRFVSKKFQQCNWAQAVEGGLDTAHFSYLHAGISEGQKTSLLGRMDINEPPPIARFRWLVEDGIPKFTVLRHGSGLVLGASRQADDSQLYWRITQFMMPNHSLAPNTFPGETCQGNSWVPIDDRSCWVFCFAYQLERDLSQSECDRLAAGQGIFAEVDEDFVPLRRRENDYLLDRDMQRGSNFTGIHGISEQDAAIADSQGFITDRSRELLGQTDLGVVRFRRIMLQAVADRLAGKAPHGSNNAEAYRVRSGDAMSGCDATLPEVLEQRFGQYAGTSIE
;
A
#
# COMPACT_ATOMS: atom_id res chain seq x y z
N MET A 1 18.12 10.94 12.08
CA MET A 1 18.39 9.54 12.51
C MET A 1 17.40 9.18 13.60
N LEU A 2 16.90 7.96 13.63
CA LEU A 2 16.14 7.42 14.74
C LEU A 2 17.10 6.77 15.74
N THR A 3 16.72 6.70 17.01
CA THR A 3 17.36 5.79 17.96
C THR A 3 17.00 4.34 17.60
N SER A 4 17.74 3.36 18.12
CA SER A 4 17.41 1.94 17.92
C SER A 4 16.03 1.58 18.50
N GLU A 5 15.60 2.24 19.59
CA GLU A 5 14.29 2.07 20.18
C GLU A 5 13.17 2.64 19.28
N GLU A 6 13.33 3.86 18.77
CA GLU A 6 12.39 4.46 17.80
C GLU A 6 12.33 3.64 16.51
N ASN A 7 13.47 3.11 16.03
CA ASN A 7 13.46 2.21 14.86
C ASN A 7 12.63 0.96 15.11
N ARG A 8 12.83 0.30 16.25
CA ARG A 8 12.04 -0.86 16.65
C ARG A 8 10.56 -0.50 16.79
N THR A 9 10.24 0.61 17.47
CA THR A 9 8.87 1.10 17.63
C THR A 9 8.19 1.34 16.27
N LEU A 10 8.90 1.88 15.29
CA LEU A 10 8.38 2.13 13.94
C LEU A 10 8.13 0.83 13.16
N THR A 11 8.98 -0.18 13.32
CA THR A 11 9.05 -1.32 12.40
C THR A 11 8.30 -2.56 12.86
N GLU A 12 8.16 -2.77 14.18
CA GLU A 12 7.47 -3.94 14.73
C GLU A 12 5.95 -3.74 14.73
N THR A 13 5.22 -4.60 14.05
CA THR A 13 3.76 -4.50 13.85
C THR A 13 2.97 -5.70 14.39
N GLY A 14 3.67 -6.70 14.96
CA GLY A 14 3.06 -7.89 15.52
C GLY A 14 2.14 -7.60 16.72
N PRO A 15 1.47 -8.65 17.26
CA PRO A 15 0.61 -8.51 18.43
C PRO A 15 1.36 -7.93 19.63
N GLY A 16 0.75 -6.95 20.32
CA GLY A 16 1.32 -6.31 21.50
C GLY A 16 2.44 -5.30 21.23
N THR A 17 2.80 -5.05 19.97
CA THR A 17 3.74 -3.97 19.62
C THR A 17 3.04 -2.64 19.49
N ALA A 18 3.73 -1.54 19.81
CA ALA A 18 3.13 -0.21 19.81
C ALA A 18 2.63 0.24 18.41
N MET A 19 3.42 -0.03 17.36
CA MET A 19 3.00 0.26 15.99
C MET A 19 1.89 -0.71 15.52
N GLY A 20 1.94 -1.97 15.94
CA GLY A 20 0.86 -2.92 15.71
C GLY A 20 -0.48 -2.42 16.23
N GLU A 21 -0.52 -1.79 17.41
CA GLU A 21 -1.73 -1.17 17.97
C GLU A 21 -2.20 0.05 17.16
N VAL A 22 -1.29 0.79 16.51
CA VAL A 22 -1.65 1.84 15.56
C VAL A 22 -2.33 1.24 14.34
N PHE A 23 -1.73 0.23 13.69
CA PHE A 23 -2.28 -0.41 12.51
C PHE A 23 -3.65 -1.03 12.75
N ARG A 24 -3.86 -1.64 13.92
CA ARG A 24 -5.14 -2.24 14.32
C ARG A 24 -6.27 -1.22 14.48
N ALA A 25 -5.96 0.06 14.58
CA ALA A 25 -6.96 1.13 14.64
C ALA A 25 -7.48 1.58 13.26
N TYR A 26 -6.94 1.01 12.18
CA TYR A 26 -7.36 1.31 10.80
C TYR A 26 -7.79 0.05 10.06
N TRP A 27 -8.64 0.22 9.06
CA TRP A 27 -8.91 -0.80 8.07
C TRP A 27 -7.65 -1.12 7.27
N GLN A 28 -7.38 -2.42 7.06
CA GLN A 28 -6.25 -2.90 6.27
C GLN A 28 -6.74 -3.62 5.01
N PRO A 29 -6.21 -3.31 3.81
CA PRO A 29 -6.42 -4.15 2.65
C PRO A 29 -5.70 -5.50 2.85
N VAL A 30 -6.38 -6.62 2.58
CA VAL A 30 -5.85 -7.94 2.94
C VAL A 30 -5.80 -8.93 1.78
N LEU A 31 -6.80 -8.90 0.90
CA LEU A 31 -6.89 -9.73 -0.30
C LEU A 31 -7.52 -8.93 -1.43
N LEU A 32 -7.28 -9.32 -2.67
CA LEU A 32 -8.09 -8.89 -3.79
C LEU A 32 -9.40 -9.68 -3.77
N ALA A 33 -10.51 -9.06 -4.12
CA ALA A 33 -11.82 -9.71 -4.07
C ALA A 33 -11.87 -10.99 -4.92
N ARG A 34 -11.11 -11.03 -6.03
CA ARG A 34 -11.00 -12.17 -6.94
C ARG A 34 -10.22 -13.38 -6.39
N GLU A 35 -9.53 -13.23 -5.27
CA GLU A 35 -8.80 -14.35 -4.64
C GLU A 35 -9.74 -15.34 -3.92
N LEU A 36 -10.96 -14.92 -3.61
CA LEU A 36 -11.93 -15.75 -2.92
C LEU A 36 -13.15 -16.02 -3.80
N GLU A 37 -13.23 -17.22 -4.33
CA GLU A 37 -14.41 -17.70 -5.06
C GLU A 37 -15.53 -18.13 -4.07
N VAL A 38 -16.79 -18.02 -4.49
CA VAL A 38 -17.93 -18.52 -3.72
C VAL A 38 -17.83 -20.04 -3.57
N ASP A 39 -17.90 -20.53 -2.34
CA ASP A 39 -17.66 -21.93 -1.97
C ASP A 39 -16.28 -22.47 -2.41
N GLY A 40 -15.35 -21.56 -2.77
CA GLY A 40 -13.98 -21.90 -3.14
C GLY A 40 -13.13 -22.37 -1.96
N ALA A 41 -11.90 -22.78 -2.25
CA ALA A 41 -10.96 -23.22 -1.22
C ALA A 41 -10.64 -22.10 -0.23
N PRO A 42 -10.54 -22.39 1.07
CA PRO A 42 -10.08 -21.40 2.05
C PRO A 42 -8.59 -21.05 1.82
N ILE A 43 -8.22 -19.80 2.06
CA ILE A 43 -6.88 -19.26 1.86
C ILE A 43 -6.23 -18.96 3.21
N ARG A 44 -4.93 -19.26 3.36
CA ARG A 44 -4.13 -18.78 4.49
C ARG A 44 -3.82 -17.29 4.31
N LEU A 45 -4.03 -16.55 5.37
CA LEU A 45 -3.73 -15.12 5.43
C LEU A 45 -2.87 -14.85 6.66
N LYS A 46 -1.76 -14.11 6.48
CA LYS A 46 -1.01 -13.52 7.59
C LYS A 46 -1.13 -12.01 7.53
N LEU A 47 -1.44 -11.37 8.64
CA LEU A 47 -1.63 -9.94 8.76
C LEU A 47 -1.12 -9.45 10.12
N LEU A 48 -0.22 -8.46 10.12
CA LEU A 48 0.38 -7.91 11.35
C LEU A 48 0.94 -9.01 12.28
N GLY A 49 1.60 -10.03 11.70
CA GLY A 49 2.18 -11.14 12.43
C GLY A 49 1.19 -12.21 12.90
N GLU A 50 -0.11 -12.05 12.71
CA GLU A 50 -1.15 -13.02 13.06
C GLU A 50 -1.61 -13.85 11.87
N ASP A 51 -1.87 -15.14 12.10
CA ASP A 51 -2.36 -16.06 11.08
C ASP A 51 -3.90 -16.12 11.11
N PHE A 52 -4.52 -16.17 9.93
CA PHE A 52 -5.96 -16.31 9.71
C PHE A 52 -6.25 -17.29 8.57
N VAL A 53 -7.51 -17.66 8.44
CA VAL A 53 -8.07 -18.33 7.27
C VAL A 53 -9.19 -17.47 6.70
N ALA A 54 -9.11 -17.19 5.40
CA ALA A 54 -10.13 -16.43 4.67
C ALA A 54 -10.92 -17.37 3.75
N PHE A 55 -12.22 -17.13 3.61
CA PHE A 55 -13.10 -17.88 2.72
C PHE A 55 -14.30 -17.03 2.30
N ARG A 56 -14.93 -17.37 1.17
CA ARG A 56 -16.20 -16.77 0.74
C ARG A 56 -17.28 -17.83 0.79
N ASP A 57 -18.30 -17.60 1.60
CA ASP A 57 -19.38 -18.57 1.81
C ASP A 57 -20.33 -18.69 0.62
N THR A 58 -21.26 -19.64 0.67
CA THR A 58 -22.28 -19.90 -0.36
C THR A 58 -23.16 -18.67 -0.68
N SER A 59 -23.33 -17.77 0.29
CA SER A 59 -24.10 -16.53 0.09
C SER A 59 -23.24 -15.36 -0.46
N GLY A 60 -21.96 -15.61 -0.74
CA GLY A 60 -21.02 -14.62 -1.24
C GLY A 60 -20.39 -13.73 -0.16
N ARG A 61 -20.67 -13.97 1.14
CA ARG A 61 -20.06 -13.20 2.23
C ARG A 61 -18.66 -13.69 2.50
N VAL A 62 -17.75 -12.76 2.81
CA VAL A 62 -16.36 -13.06 3.17
C VAL A 62 -16.23 -13.23 4.68
N GLY A 63 -15.56 -14.31 5.09
CA GLY A 63 -15.12 -14.54 6.46
C GLY A 63 -13.60 -14.56 6.55
N ILE A 64 -13.04 -13.89 7.56
CA ILE A 64 -11.63 -14.02 7.95
C ILE A 64 -11.63 -14.40 9.42
N VAL A 65 -11.24 -15.65 9.69
CA VAL A 65 -11.35 -16.26 11.01
C VAL A 65 -9.99 -16.74 11.52
N GLU A 66 -9.86 -16.91 12.82
CA GLU A 66 -8.65 -17.53 13.37
C GLU A 66 -8.43 -18.93 12.76
N PRO A 67 -7.17 -19.38 12.59
CA PRO A 67 -6.89 -20.54 11.74
C PRO A 67 -7.20 -21.88 12.41
N ARG A 68 -7.59 -21.90 13.68
CA ARG A 68 -7.73 -23.13 14.47
C ARG A 68 -9.16 -23.35 14.93
N CYS A 69 -9.66 -24.57 14.69
CA CYS A 69 -10.93 -25.04 15.23
C CYS A 69 -10.89 -25.07 16.76
N SER A 70 -11.86 -24.45 17.42
CA SER A 70 -11.96 -24.39 18.89
C SER A 70 -12.09 -25.75 19.58
N HIS A 71 -12.47 -26.81 18.85
CA HIS A 71 -12.58 -28.15 19.41
C HIS A 71 -11.22 -28.69 19.90
N ARG A 72 -10.25 -28.83 18.99
CA ARG A 72 -8.92 -29.43 19.29
C ARG A 72 -7.79 -28.82 18.47
N GLY A 73 -7.93 -27.58 18.02
CA GLY A 73 -6.87 -26.83 17.35
C GLY A 73 -6.53 -27.27 15.93
N ALA A 74 -7.36 -28.09 15.27
CA ALA A 74 -7.12 -28.47 13.88
C ALA A 74 -7.20 -27.23 12.97
N SER A 75 -6.31 -27.17 11.97
CA SER A 75 -6.29 -26.04 11.04
C SER A 75 -7.54 -26.03 10.16
N LEU A 76 -8.25 -24.92 10.17
CA LEU A 76 -9.44 -24.68 9.34
C LEU A 76 -9.09 -24.50 7.85
N PHE A 77 -7.83 -24.28 7.51
CA PHE A 77 -7.38 -24.27 6.12
C PHE A 77 -7.66 -25.61 5.40
N PHE A 78 -7.62 -26.73 6.11
CA PHE A 78 -7.98 -28.04 5.58
C PHE A 78 -9.49 -28.31 5.61
N GLY A 79 -10.27 -27.31 6.03
CA GLY A 79 -11.73 -27.40 6.12
C GLY A 79 -12.39 -27.34 4.75
N ARG A 80 -13.70 -27.68 4.75
CA ARG A 80 -14.57 -27.56 3.58
C ARG A 80 -15.42 -26.32 3.71
N ASN A 81 -15.37 -25.47 2.70
CA ASN A 81 -16.26 -24.34 2.57
C ASN A 81 -17.57 -24.83 1.93
N GLU A 82 -18.65 -24.87 2.68
CA GLU A 82 -19.93 -25.46 2.24
C GLU A 82 -21.12 -24.93 3.05
N ALA A 83 -22.26 -24.75 2.40
CA ALA A 83 -23.52 -24.39 3.04
C ALA A 83 -23.36 -23.26 4.08
N CYS A 84 -22.85 -22.12 3.63
CA CYS A 84 -22.64 -20.90 4.41
C CYS A 84 -21.72 -21.08 5.63
N GLY A 85 -20.64 -21.87 5.50
CA GLY A 85 -19.65 -21.97 6.58
C GLY A 85 -18.47 -22.87 6.27
N LEU A 86 -17.42 -22.71 7.06
CA LEU A 86 -16.18 -23.47 6.97
C LEU A 86 -16.24 -24.65 7.95
N ARG A 87 -16.32 -25.87 7.40
CA ARG A 87 -16.39 -27.11 8.16
C ARG A 87 -15.02 -27.69 8.43
N CYS A 88 -14.69 -27.86 9.69
CA CYS A 88 -13.44 -28.51 10.12
C CYS A 88 -13.41 -29.97 9.64
N ALA A 89 -12.32 -30.35 8.95
CA ALA A 89 -12.17 -31.71 8.41
C ALA A 89 -11.96 -32.80 9.49
N TYR A 90 -11.67 -32.41 10.75
CA TYR A 90 -11.37 -33.38 11.80
C TYR A 90 -12.65 -34.00 12.41
N HIS A 91 -13.58 -33.16 12.91
CA HIS A 91 -14.81 -33.66 13.56
C HIS A 91 -16.09 -32.96 13.05
N GLY A 92 -16.00 -32.22 11.93
CA GLY A 92 -17.13 -31.61 11.29
C GLY A 92 -17.71 -30.35 11.94
N TRP A 93 -17.08 -29.79 12.96
CA TRP A 93 -17.52 -28.52 13.54
C TRP A 93 -17.50 -27.44 12.45
N LYS A 94 -18.59 -26.67 12.34
CA LYS A 94 -18.73 -25.69 11.26
C LYS A 94 -18.87 -24.28 11.80
N PHE A 95 -18.13 -23.33 11.21
CA PHE A 95 -18.10 -21.92 11.59
C PHE A 95 -18.59 -21.07 10.43
N ASN A 96 -19.46 -20.11 10.72
CA ASN A 96 -19.87 -19.12 9.72
C ASN A 96 -18.82 -18.01 9.57
N VAL A 97 -19.08 -17.03 8.68
CA VAL A 97 -18.17 -15.90 8.40
C VAL A 97 -17.93 -15.00 9.62
N ASP A 98 -18.83 -15.03 10.59
CA ASP A 98 -18.74 -14.27 11.85
C ASP A 98 -18.03 -15.06 12.96
N GLY A 99 -17.48 -16.25 12.65
CA GLY A 99 -16.79 -17.12 13.60
C GLY A 99 -17.73 -17.90 14.54
N GLN A 100 -19.02 -17.77 14.40
CA GLN A 100 -19.99 -18.51 15.21
C GLN A 100 -19.99 -19.99 14.83
N CYS A 101 -19.99 -20.89 15.81
CA CYS A 101 -20.16 -22.29 15.55
C CYS A 101 -21.64 -22.60 15.24
N VAL A 102 -21.92 -23.05 14.01
CA VAL A 102 -23.29 -23.28 13.51
C VAL A 102 -23.67 -24.75 13.48
N ASP A 103 -22.70 -25.67 13.55
CA ASP A 103 -22.95 -27.11 13.53
C ASP A 103 -21.91 -27.89 14.35
N LEU A 104 -22.37 -28.81 15.17
CA LEU A 104 -21.58 -29.71 16.02
C LEU A 104 -22.06 -31.16 15.82
N PRO A 105 -21.75 -31.81 14.68
CA PRO A 105 -22.34 -33.09 14.28
C PRO A 105 -21.92 -34.28 15.16
N THR A 106 -20.90 -34.10 16.00
CA THR A 106 -20.42 -35.13 16.92
C THR A 106 -20.99 -34.99 18.35
N SER A 107 -21.96 -34.09 18.55
CA SER A 107 -22.66 -33.89 19.80
C SER A 107 -24.17 -34.19 19.62
N GLU A 108 -24.82 -34.69 20.68
CA GLU A 108 -26.27 -34.76 20.69
C GLU A 108 -26.90 -33.37 20.56
N ALA A 109 -28.07 -33.27 19.92
CA ALA A 109 -28.65 -31.99 19.52
C ALA A 109 -28.78 -30.97 20.67
N GLU A 110 -29.31 -31.41 21.84
CA GLU A 110 -29.47 -30.53 22.99
C GLU A 110 -28.11 -30.05 23.57
N THR A 111 -27.10 -30.93 23.59
CA THR A 111 -25.73 -30.60 24.01
C THR A 111 -25.08 -29.69 23.00
N ALA A 112 -25.24 -29.93 21.70
CA ALA A 112 -24.71 -29.10 20.62
C ALA A 112 -25.23 -27.66 20.73
N GLU A 113 -26.54 -27.44 20.92
CA GLU A 113 -27.09 -26.09 21.06
C GLU A 113 -26.54 -25.32 22.27
N ARG A 114 -26.25 -25.99 23.38
CA ARG A 114 -25.62 -25.36 24.55
C ARG A 114 -24.14 -25.03 24.31
N GLN A 115 -23.43 -25.85 23.54
CA GLN A 115 -21.99 -25.70 23.30
C GLN A 115 -21.65 -24.69 22.19
N LYS A 116 -22.53 -24.48 21.20
CA LYS A 116 -22.29 -23.58 20.05
C LYS A 116 -21.77 -22.20 20.45
N PRO A 117 -22.33 -21.48 21.44
CA PRO A 117 -21.83 -20.15 21.81
C PRO A 117 -20.39 -20.17 22.34
N GLU A 118 -20.05 -21.20 23.15
CA GLU A 118 -18.69 -21.37 23.73
C GLU A 118 -17.68 -21.86 22.69
N ALA A 119 -18.16 -22.47 21.61
CA ALA A 119 -17.34 -22.98 20.51
C ALA A 119 -17.00 -21.91 19.46
N ALA A 120 -17.49 -20.69 19.60
CA ALA A 120 -17.18 -19.59 18.67
C ALA A 120 -15.68 -19.34 18.58
N ILE A 121 -15.23 -18.93 17.41
CA ILE A 121 -13.84 -18.54 17.13
C ILE A 121 -13.78 -17.05 16.76
N ARG A 122 -12.61 -16.43 16.92
CA ARG A 122 -12.41 -15.04 16.53
C ARG A 122 -12.59 -14.90 15.03
N ALA A 123 -13.37 -13.87 14.63
CA ALA A 123 -13.51 -13.42 13.26
C ALA A 123 -13.19 -11.93 13.18
N LEU A 124 -12.58 -11.50 12.09
CA LEU A 124 -12.34 -10.09 11.82
C LEU A 124 -13.59 -9.44 11.20
N LYS A 125 -13.77 -8.15 11.41
CA LYS A 125 -14.73 -7.36 10.64
C LYS A 125 -14.19 -7.19 9.24
N VAL A 126 -15.00 -7.49 8.23
CA VAL A 126 -14.60 -7.54 6.83
C VAL A 126 -15.58 -6.74 5.97
N THR A 127 -15.07 -6.07 4.95
CA THR A 127 -15.87 -5.45 3.90
C THR A 127 -15.15 -5.53 2.56
N GLU A 128 -15.90 -5.51 1.46
CA GLU A 128 -15.36 -5.38 0.11
C GLU A 128 -15.51 -3.94 -0.36
N TYR A 129 -14.42 -3.36 -0.88
CA TYR A 129 -14.40 -2.00 -1.34
C TYR A 129 -13.29 -1.79 -2.36
N GLY A 130 -13.64 -1.36 -3.58
CA GLY A 130 -12.66 -1.11 -4.64
C GLY A 130 -11.92 -2.35 -5.12
N ASP A 131 -12.62 -3.51 -5.26
CA ASP A 131 -12.07 -4.81 -5.64
C ASP A 131 -11.07 -5.41 -4.64
N ILE A 132 -11.04 -4.85 -3.44
CA ILE A 132 -10.19 -5.28 -2.32
C ILE A 132 -11.07 -5.72 -1.16
N ILE A 133 -10.66 -6.77 -0.47
CA ILE A 133 -11.19 -7.19 0.82
C ILE A 133 -10.40 -6.47 1.91
N TRP A 134 -11.12 -5.74 2.74
CA TRP A 134 -10.58 -4.98 3.87
C TRP A 134 -10.95 -5.65 5.18
N ALA A 135 -10.00 -5.70 6.11
CA ALA A 135 -10.21 -6.23 7.44
C ALA A 135 -9.88 -5.19 8.52
N PHE A 136 -10.64 -5.22 9.61
CA PHE A 136 -10.36 -4.44 10.80
C PHE A 136 -10.01 -5.38 11.96
N LEU A 137 -8.82 -5.20 12.53
CA LEU A 137 -8.27 -6.08 13.57
C LEU A 137 -8.45 -5.52 14.98
N GLY A 138 -8.85 -4.26 15.10
CA GLY A 138 -9.01 -3.62 16.40
C GLY A 138 -10.19 -4.18 17.20
N ASP A 139 -10.13 -3.96 18.50
CA ASP A 139 -11.23 -4.27 19.40
C ASP A 139 -12.34 -3.21 19.29
N GLY A 140 -13.57 -3.62 19.50
CA GLY A 140 -14.71 -2.73 19.52
C GLY A 140 -15.31 -2.41 18.15
N GLU A 141 -15.89 -1.24 17.98
CA GLU A 141 -16.52 -0.80 16.75
C GLU A 141 -15.48 -0.37 15.71
N ALA A 142 -15.63 -0.83 14.46
CA ALA A 142 -14.72 -0.41 13.41
C ALA A 142 -14.96 1.06 13.01
N PRO A 143 -13.91 1.84 12.77
CA PRO A 143 -14.07 3.22 12.29
C PRO A 143 -14.69 3.24 10.89
N PRO A 144 -15.17 4.40 10.43
CA PRO A 144 -15.61 4.55 9.06
C PRO A 144 -14.52 4.13 8.07
N LEU A 145 -14.90 3.43 6.99
CA LEU A 145 -13.98 3.02 5.94
C LEU A 145 -13.39 4.26 5.22
N PRO A 146 -12.07 4.33 4.98
CA PRO A 146 -11.47 5.48 4.33
C PRO A 146 -12.00 5.66 2.91
N LYS A 147 -12.42 6.87 2.54
CA LYS A 147 -12.94 7.18 1.22
C LYS A 147 -11.81 7.41 0.22
N LEU A 148 -11.15 6.33 -0.17
CA LEU A 148 -10.14 6.35 -1.22
C LEU A 148 -10.82 6.46 -2.59
N GLU A 149 -10.48 7.50 -3.35
CA GLU A 149 -11.19 7.86 -4.59
C GLU A 149 -11.28 6.69 -5.59
N PHE A 150 -10.19 5.93 -5.78
CA PHE A 150 -10.20 4.80 -6.70
C PHE A 150 -11.28 3.76 -6.39
N ALA A 151 -11.57 3.55 -5.11
CA ALA A 151 -12.50 2.53 -4.67
C ALA A 151 -13.97 2.96 -4.82
N GLU A 152 -14.25 4.26 -4.93
CA GLU A 152 -15.58 4.82 -5.17
C GLU A 152 -15.95 4.88 -6.67
N LEU A 153 -14.96 4.72 -7.57
CA LEU A 153 -15.17 4.74 -9.02
C LEU A 153 -15.77 3.42 -9.52
N PRO A 154 -16.40 3.39 -10.70
CA PRO A 154 -16.80 2.16 -11.38
C PRO A 154 -15.62 1.21 -11.59
N ALA A 155 -15.87 -0.10 -11.58
CA ALA A 155 -14.82 -1.11 -11.79
C ALA A 155 -14.09 -0.96 -13.13
N SER A 156 -14.78 -0.45 -14.17
CA SER A 156 -14.17 -0.17 -15.48
C SER A 156 -13.15 0.98 -15.46
N GLN A 157 -13.18 1.83 -14.44
CA GLN A 157 -12.28 2.98 -14.30
C GLN A 157 -11.06 2.70 -13.42
N ARG A 158 -10.91 1.48 -12.88
CA ARG A 158 -9.80 1.12 -12.01
C ARG A 158 -9.17 -0.22 -12.38
N PHE A 159 -7.91 -0.36 -12.01
CA PHE A 159 -7.17 -1.63 -12.04
C PHE A 159 -6.46 -1.81 -10.70
N VAL A 160 -6.64 -2.97 -10.07
CA VAL A 160 -6.05 -3.27 -8.76
C VAL A 160 -5.30 -4.59 -8.82
N SER A 161 -4.08 -4.59 -8.27
CA SER A 161 -3.25 -5.78 -8.08
C SER A 161 -2.52 -5.67 -6.75
N LYS A 162 -1.80 -6.72 -6.37
CA LYS A 162 -0.87 -6.69 -5.25
C LYS A 162 0.43 -7.38 -5.62
N LYS A 163 1.48 -7.12 -4.84
CA LYS A 163 2.77 -7.80 -4.97
C LYS A 163 3.37 -8.06 -3.60
N PHE A 164 4.04 -9.18 -3.46
CA PHE A 164 4.84 -9.51 -2.29
C PHE A 164 6.15 -8.71 -2.29
N GLN A 165 6.55 -8.17 -1.13
CA GLN A 165 7.83 -7.48 -0.96
C GLN A 165 8.55 -7.96 0.29
N GLN A 166 9.87 -8.25 0.17
CA GLN A 166 10.67 -8.89 1.20
C GLN A 166 11.44 -7.89 2.07
N CYS A 167 10.78 -6.83 2.46
CA CYS A 167 11.31 -5.87 3.43
C CYS A 167 10.22 -5.36 4.37
N ASN A 168 10.64 -4.72 5.43
CA ASN A 168 9.74 -4.06 6.37
C ASN A 168 8.90 -2.98 5.66
N TRP A 169 7.63 -2.92 6.03
CA TRP A 169 6.65 -1.98 5.46
C TRP A 169 7.13 -0.53 5.47
N ALA A 170 7.81 -0.08 6.55
CA ALA A 170 8.24 1.31 6.70
C ALA A 170 9.28 1.71 5.66
N GLN A 171 10.26 0.84 5.34
CA GLN A 171 11.25 1.14 4.30
C GLN A 171 10.65 1.11 2.89
N ALA A 172 9.65 0.28 2.66
CA ALA A 172 8.91 0.29 1.40
C ALA A 172 8.10 1.58 1.22
N VAL A 173 7.43 2.07 2.28
CA VAL A 173 6.75 3.38 2.29
C VAL A 173 7.76 4.52 2.07
N GLU A 174 8.89 4.50 2.74
CA GLU A 174 9.94 5.54 2.61
C GLU A 174 10.40 5.68 1.16
N GLY A 175 10.60 4.56 0.44
CA GLY A 175 10.89 4.57 -0.99
C GLY A 175 9.76 5.21 -1.83
N GLY A 176 8.51 4.91 -1.51
CA GLY A 176 7.34 5.50 -2.19
C GLY A 176 7.13 6.99 -1.95
N LEU A 177 7.67 7.54 -0.85
CA LEU A 177 7.57 8.97 -0.51
C LEU A 177 8.75 9.79 -0.99
N ASP A 178 9.89 9.17 -1.25
CA ASP A 178 11.06 9.82 -1.83
C ASP A 178 10.84 10.04 -3.33
N THR A 179 11.04 11.26 -3.80
CA THR A 179 11.02 11.57 -5.24
C THR A 179 12.41 12.03 -5.75
N ALA A 180 13.42 12.12 -4.87
CA ALA A 180 14.76 12.51 -5.26
C ALA A 180 15.50 11.37 -5.98
N HIS A 181 15.21 10.11 -5.64
CA HIS A 181 15.84 8.93 -6.23
C HIS A 181 15.61 8.79 -7.74
N PHE A 182 14.57 9.43 -8.27
CA PHE A 182 14.23 9.40 -9.71
C PHE A 182 15.40 9.84 -10.60
N SER A 183 16.25 10.75 -10.13
CA SER A 183 17.41 11.25 -10.88
C SER A 183 18.52 10.20 -11.08
N TYR A 184 18.46 9.08 -10.38
CA TYR A 184 19.41 7.98 -10.47
C TYR A 184 18.72 6.66 -10.68
N LEU A 185 17.92 6.19 -9.70
CA LEU A 185 17.35 4.86 -9.69
C LEU A 185 16.54 4.57 -10.96
N HIS A 186 15.73 5.54 -11.39
CA HIS A 186 14.88 5.42 -12.58
C HIS A 186 15.44 6.15 -13.80
N ALA A 187 16.72 6.55 -13.77
CA ALA A 187 17.33 7.20 -14.92
C ALA A 187 17.64 6.19 -16.05
N GLY A 188 17.40 6.63 -17.28
CA GLY A 188 17.93 5.99 -18.46
C GLY A 188 19.41 6.34 -18.67
N ILE A 189 20.07 5.63 -19.58
CA ILE A 189 21.42 5.94 -20.06
C ILE A 189 21.39 5.96 -21.59
N SER A 190 21.95 7.02 -22.17
CA SER A 190 22.17 7.13 -23.61
C SER A 190 23.53 7.78 -23.84
N GLU A 191 24.34 7.20 -24.69
CA GLU A 191 25.69 7.67 -25.02
C GLU A 191 26.59 7.95 -23.78
N GLY A 192 26.41 7.13 -22.71
CA GLY A 192 27.14 7.26 -21.45
C GLY A 192 26.67 8.39 -20.53
N GLN A 193 25.60 9.09 -20.89
CA GLN A 193 24.99 10.16 -20.07
C GLN A 193 23.64 9.71 -19.51
N LYS A 194 23.28 10.24 -18.34
CA LYS A 194 21.93 10.03 -17.76
C LYS A 194 20.86 10.69 -18.63
N THR A 195 19.80 9.97 -18.88
CA THR A 195 18.60 10.45 -19.56
C THR A 195 17.37 10.06 -18.76
N SER A 196 16.18 10.54 -19.18
CA SER A 196 14.96 9.99 -18.59
C SER A 196 14.81 8.51 -18.94
N LEU A 197 14.11 7.75 -18.07
CA LEU A 197 13.79 6.32 -18.33
C LEU A 197 13.05 6.10 -19.65
N LEU A 198 12.29 7.08 -20.09
CA LEU A 198 11.62 7.09 -21.38
C LEU A 198 12.54 7.58 -22.53
N GLY A 199 13.76 7.82 -22.23
CA GLY A 199 15.05 8.10 -22.89
C GLY A 199 15.13 8.42 -24.36
N ARG A 200 14.02 8.73 -25.04
CA ARG A 200 14.00 9.10 -26.46
C ARG A 200 12.97 10.15 -26.79
N MET A 201 12.54 10.91 -25.80
CA MET A 201 11.57 11.97 -26.02
C MET A 201 12.27 13.27 -26.44
N ASP A 202 11.72 13.95 -27.43
CA ASP A 202 12.23 15.22 -27.90
C ASP A 202 12.22 16.23 -26.75
N ILE A 203 13.36 16.88 -26.53
CA ILE A 203 13.56 17.87 -25.47
C ILE A 203 12.68 19.12 -25.63
N ASN A 204 12.08 19.30 -26.79
CA ASN A 204 11.18 20.44 -27.10
C ASN A 204 9.70 20.10 -26.88
N GLU A 205 9.36 18.90 -26.38
CA GLU A 205 7.98 18.56 -26.14
C GLU A 205 7.41 19.26 -24.90
N PRO A 206 6.13 19.72 -24.97
CA PRO A 206 5.49 20.38 -23.84
C PRO A 206 5.22 19.41 -22.69
N PRO A 207 4.92 19.89 -21.46
CA PRO A 207 4.34 19.04 -20.44
C PRO A 207 3.14 18.23 -20.98
N PRO A 208 2.98 16.94 -20.58
CA PRO A 208 3.61 16.27 -19.45
C PRO A 208 4.95 15.60 -19.77
N ILE A 209 5.41 15.56 -21.01
CA ILE A 209 6.60 14.76 -21.42
C ILE A 209 7.89 15.38 -20.89
N ALA A 210 8.02 16.69 -20.92
CA ALA A 210 9.20 17.41 -20.41
C ALA A 210 9.53 17.12 -18.92
N ARG A 211 8.56 16.66 -18.14
CA ARG A 211 8.78 16.31 -16.70
C ARG A 211 9.90 15.31 -16.48
N PHE A 212 10.05 14.35 -17.39
CA PHE A 212 11.10 13.32 -17.25
C PHE A 212 12.50 13.90 -17.38
N ARG A 213 12.67 14.95 -18.19
CA ARG A 213 13.93 15.71 -18.28
C ARG A 213 14.19 16.41 -16.95
N TRP A 214 13.24 17.15 -16.41
CA TRP A 214 13.40 17.90 -15.14
C TRP A 214 13.70 16.96 -13.96
N LEU A 215 13.13 15.75 -13.95
CA LEU A 215 13.40 14.75 -12.91
C LEU A 215 14.84 14.25 -12.91
N VAL A 216 15.49 14.20 -14.07
CA VAL A 216 16.89 13.74 -14.20
C VAL A 216 17.90 14.87 -14.07
N GLU A 217 17.60 16.04 -14.65
CA GLU A 217 18.50 17.20 -14.64
C GLU A 217 18.60 17.86 -13.27
N ASP A 218 17.47 18.00 -12.54
CA ASP A 218 17.45 18.55 -11.19
C ASP A 218 17.28 17.41 -10.15
N GLY A 219 18.40 16.87 -9.70
CA GLY A 219 18.47 15.83 -8.67
C GLY A 219 18.32 16.35 -7.24
N ILE A 220 18.13 17.67 -7.04
CA ILE A 220 18.04 18.30 -5.71
C ILE A 220 16.70 19.07 -5.59
N PRO A 221 15.55 18.37 -5.64
CA PRO A 221 14.27 19.05 -5.50
C PRO A 221 14.15 19.75 -4.14
N LYS A 222 13.46 20.88 -4.15
CA LYS A 222 13.10 21.56 -2.91
C LYS A 222 11.82 20.96 -2.34
N PHE A 223 11.93 20.34 -1.18
CA PHE A 223 10.78 19.74 -0.49
C PHE A 223 10.03 20.72 0.41
N THR A 224 8.71 20.69 0.32
CA THR A 224 7.78 21.27 1.30
C THR A 224 6.84 20.18 1.74
N VAL A 225 6.66 19.98 3.05
CA VAL A 225 5.78 18.94 3.61
C VAL A 225 4.78 19.57 4.56
N LEU A 226 3.50 19.36 4.31
CA LEU A 226 2.40 19.86 5.11
C LEU A 226 1.57 18.70 5.65
N ARG A 227 0.88 18.92 6.76
CA ARG A 227 -0.03 17.94 7.36
C ARG A 227 -1.46 18.22 6.92
N HIS A 228 -2.22 17.17 6.64
CA HIS A 228 -3.66 17.23 6.35
C HIS A 228 -4.45 16.22 7.16
N GLY A 229 -5.77 16.21 7.03
CA GLY A 229 -6.69 15.44 7.87
C GLY A 229 -6.47 13.92 7.92
N SER A 230 -5.85 13.30 6.90
CA SER A 230 -5.51 11.88 6.90
C SER A 230 -4.01 11.58 6.89
N GLY A 231 -3.12 12.60 6.78
CA GLY A 231 -1.69 12.33 6.70
C GLY A 231 -0.81 13.52 6.31
N LEU A 232 -0.03 13.36 5.25
CA LEU A 232 0.95 14.34 4.77
C LEU A 232 0.80 14.57 3.26
N VAL A 233 0.97 15.82 2.83
CA VAL A 233 1.23 16.17 1.43
C VAL A 233 2.69 16.61 1.29
N LEU A 234 3.37 16.01 0.33
CA LEU A 234 4.76 16.28 0.01
C LEU A 234 4.84 16.95 -1.37
N GLY A 235 5.24 18.20 -1.41
CA GLY A 235 5.52 18.92 -2.65
C GLY A 235 7.02 18.97 -2.90
N ALA A 236 7.48 18.43 -4.03
CA ALA A 236 8.87 18.48 -4.47
C ALA A 236 8.96 19.32 -5.72
N SER A 237 9.49 20.55 -5.60
CA SER A 237 9.63 21.47 -6.73
C SER A 237 11.02 21.40 -7.36
N ARG A 238 11.06 21.53 -8.68
CA ARG A 238 12.25 21.59 -9.53
C ARG A 238 12.15 22.76 -10.48
N GLN A 239 13.29 23.34 -10.86
CA GLN A 239 13.30 24.37 -11.88
C GLN A 239 12.98 23.76 -13.24
N ALA A 240 11.93 24.24 -13.87
CA ALA A 240 11.55 23.83 -15.23
C ALA A 240 12.18 24.74 -16.28
N ASP A 241 12.11 26.08 -16.04
CA ASP A 241 12.78 27.13 -16.81
C ASP A 241 12.98 28.37 -15.91
N ASP A 242 13.44 29.50 -16.45
CA ASP A 242 13.73 30.71 -15.69
C ASP A 242 12.52 31.31 -14.95
N SER A 243 11.29 30.94 -15.35
CA SER A 243 10.04 31.51 -14.85
C SER A 243 9.13 30.50 -14.15
N GLN A 244 9.38 29.21 -14.28
CA GLN A 244 8.46 28.17 -13.87
C GLN A 244 9.12 27.07 -13.02
N LEU A 245 8.34 26.59 -12.04
CA LEU A 245 8.61 25.40 -11.25
C LEU A 245 7.74 24.23 -11.72
N TYR A 246 8.34 23.07 -11.81
CA TYR A 246 7.67 21.80 -11.93
C TYR A 246 7.55 21.16 -10.55
N TRP A 247 6.34 20.75 -10.16
CA TRP A 247 6.02 20.14 -8.88
C TRP A 247 5.63 18.69 -9.05
N ARG A 248 6.17 17.84 -8.16
CA ARG A 248 5.64 16.50 -7.87
C ARG A 248 4.98 16.54 -6.51
N ILE A 249 3.70 16.20 -6.47
CA ILE A 249 2.87 16.26 -5.26
C ILE A 249 2.46 14.84 -4.90
N THR A 250 3.03 14.31 -3.81
CA THR A 250 2.75 12.98 -3.26
C THR A 250 1.82 13.13 -2.07
N GLN A 251 0.81 12.28 -1.95
CA GLN A 251 0.00 12.16 -0.75
C GLN A 251 0.41 10.91 0.03
N PHE A 252 0.62 11.06 1.32
CA PHE A 252 0.69 9.96 2.29
C PHE A 252 -0.55 10.01 3.17
N MET A 253 -1.24 8.89 3.31
CA MET A 253 -2.42 8.75 4.15
C MET A 253 -2.19 7.61 5.15
N MET A 254 -2.51 7.90 6.42
CA MET A 254 -2.38 6.96 7.52
C MET A 254 -3.20 5.69 7.31
N PRO A 255 -2.72 4.52 7.73
CA PRO A 255 -1.39 4.31 8.29
C PRO A 255 -0.32 4.02 7.22
N ASN A 256 -0.70 3.64 6.00
CA ASN A 256 0.19 3.00 5.03
C ASN A 256 -0.22 3.18 3.56
N HIS A 257 -0.96 4.22 3.21
CA HIS A 257 -1.37 4.49 1.83
C HIS A 257 -0.61 5.67 1.24
N SER A 258 -0.36 5.64 -0.06
CA SER A 258 0.11 6.82 -0.79
C SER A 258 -0.48 6.91 -2.19
N LEU A 259 -0.52 8.14 -2.72
CA LEU A 259 -0.80 8.41 -4.12
C LEU A 259 0.48 8.91 -4.78
N ALA A 260 0.84 8.30 -5.91
CA ALA A 260 2.06 8.64 -6.64
C ALA A 260 1.92 9.95 -7.43
N PRO A 261 2.98 10.78 -7.46
CA PRO A 261 2.94 12.10 -8.09
C PRO A 261 3.35 12.05 -9.57
N ASN A 262 2.63 11.33 -10.40
CA ASN A 262 3.00 11.14 -11.81
C ASN A 262 1.83 11.33 -12.76
N THR A 263 0.93 12.27 -12.43
CA THR A 263 -0.26 12.56 -13.23
C THR A 263 -0.48 14.04 -13.45
N PHE A 264 -0.45 14.46 -14.73
CA PHE A 264 -1.11 15.68 -15.17
C PHE A 264 -2.63 15.44 -15.36
N PRO A 265 -3.45 16.50 -15.53
CA PRO A 265 -4.87 16.34 -15.83
C PRO A 265 -5.12 15.39 -17.01
N GLY A 266 -6.04 14.43 -16.82
CA GLY A 266 -6.40 13.41 -17.83
C GLY A 266 -5.51 12.16 -17.87
N GLU A 267 -4.41 12.11 -17.11
CA GLU A 267 -3.59 10.92 -16.99
C GLU A 267 -4.12 9.96 -15.91
N THR A 268 -3.68 8.69 -15.94
CA THR A 268 -4.08 7.65 -14.98
C THR A 268 -3.41 7.86 -13.63
N CYS A 269 -4.22 8.06 -12.61
CA CYS A 269 -3.77 8.17 -11.22
C CYS A 269 -3.29 6.81 -10.70
N GLN A 270 -2.29 6.79 -9.82
CA GLN A 270 -1.74 5.57 -9.24
C GLN A 270 -1.46 5.74 -7.74
N GLY A 271 -1.54 4.64 -7.00
CA GLY A 271 -1.23 4.64 -5.59
C GLY A 271 -0.97 3.25 -5.02
N ASN A 272 -0.41 3.23 -3.83
CA ASN A 272 -0.01 2.01 -3.11
C ASN A 272 -0.55 1.99 -1.68
N SER A 273 -0.71 0.77 -1.17
CA SER A 273 -0.90 0.50 0.25
C SER A 273 0.06 -0.60 0.69
N TRP A 274 0.94 -0.32 1.66
CA TRP A 274 1.95 -1.27 2.16
C TRP A 274 1.48 -1.89 3.46
N VAL A 275 1.01 -3.13 3.38
CA VAL A 275 0.38 -3.83 4.50
C VAL A 275 1.36 -4.83 5.12
N PRO A 276 1.76 -4.66 6.38
CA PRO A 276 2.66 -5.61 7.02
C PRO A 276 2.06 -7.02 7.08
N ILE A 277 2.74 -7.99 6.50
CA ILE A 277 2.50 -9.42 6.74
C ILE A 277 3.05 -9.74 8.12
N ASP A 278 4.31 -9.37 8.33
CA ASP A 278 5.06 -9.40 9.56
C ASP A 278 6.12 -8.28 9.56
N ASP A 279 7.07 -8.29 10.50
CA ASP A 279 8.08 -7.24 10.60
C ASP A 279 9.12 -7.27 9.45
N ARG A 280 9.13 -8.31 8.61
CA ARG A 280 10.14 -8.56 7.57
C ARG A 280 9.60 -8.54 6.14
N SER A 281 8.29 -8.52 5.99
CA SER A 281 7.63 -8.57 4.69
C SER A 281 6.31 -7.83 4.69
N CYS A 282 5.91 -7.35 3.52
CA CYS A 282 4.62 -6.70 3.34
C CYS A 282 3.96 -7.09 2.01
N TRP A 283 2.64 -7.01 1.97
CA TRP A 283 1.89 -6.90 0.72
C TRP A 283 1.85 -5.44 0.28
N VAL A 284 2.14 -5.20 -0.98
CA VAL A 284 1.95 -3.89 -1.61
C VAL A 284 0.74 -3.98 -2.53
N PHE A 285 -0.39 -3.42 -2.10
CA PHE A 285 -1.56 -3.27 -2.94
C PHE A 285 -1.33 -2.07 -3.86
N CYS A 286 -1.37 -2.30 -5.17
CA CYS A 286 -1.19 -1.28 -6.19
C CYS A 286 -2.53 -1.02 -6.87
N PHE A 287 -2.88 0.24 -7.06
CA PHE A 287 -4.11 0.62 -7.75
C PHE A 287 -3.84 1.74 -8.76
N ALA A 288 -4.50 1.65 -9.90
CA ALA A 288 -4.52 2.67 -10.93
C ALA A 288 -5.97 3.01 -11.28
N TYR A 289 -6.27 4.27 -11.58
CA TYR A 289 -7.63 4.70 -11.87
C TYR A 289 -7.69 5.93 -12.77
N GLN A 290 -8.81 6.03 -13.49
CA GLN A 290 -9.13 7.17 -14.34
C GLN A 290 -10.40 7.86 -13.84
N LEU A 291 -10.34 9.20 -13.78
CA LEU A 291 -11.46 10.00 -13.25
C LEU A 291 -12.55 10.27 -14.31
N GLU A 292 -12.18 10.28 -15.58
CA GLU A 292 -13.02 10.82 -16.67
C GLU A 292 -13.49 9.75 -17.66
N ARG A 293 -12.85 8.58 -17.65
CA ARG A 293 -13.13 7.52 -18.63
C ARG A 293 -12.81 6.13 -18.07
N ASP A 294 -13.28 5.12 -18.74
CA ASP A 294 -12.86 3.74 -18.49
C ASP A 294 -11.39 3.53 -18.88
N LEU A 295 -10.71 2.62 -18.19
CA LEU A 295 -9.41 2.09 -18.59
C LEU A 295 -9.61 1.18 -19.80
N SER A 296 -8.78 1.35 -20.82
CA SER A 296 -8.77 0.43 -21.96
C SER A 296 -8.13 -0.90 -21.58
N GLN A 297 -8.49 -1.98 -22.28
CA GLN A 297 -7.87 -3.29 -22.08
C GLN A 297 -6.35 -3.22 -22.22
N SER A 298 -5.82 -2.47 -23.21
CA SER A 298 -4.39 -2.28 -23.39
C SER A 298 -3.70 -1.58 -22.21
N GLU A 299 -4.39 -0.65 -21.52
CA GLU A 299 -3.87 -0.06 -20.28
C GLU A 299 -3.82 -1.10 -19.16
N CYS A 300 -4.88 -1.87 -18.98
CA CYS A 300 -4.93 -2.94 -17.97
C CYS A 300 -3.84 -4.00 -18.24
N ASP A 301 -3.65 -4.41 -19.49
CA ASP A 301 -2.62 -5.39 -19.88
C ASP A 301 -1.21 -4.89 -19.58
N ARG A 302 -0.93 -3.60 -19.85
CA ARG A 302 0.38 -2.99 -19.50
C ARG A 302 0.60 -2.90 -17.99
N LEU A 303 -0.42 -2.53 -17.22
CA LEU A 303 -0.34 -2.51 -15.75
C LEU A 303 -0.10 -3.93 -15.21
N ALA A 304 -0.79 -4.93 -15.72
CA ALA A 304 -0.59 -6.34 -15.35
C ALA A 304 0.81 -6.84 -15.69
N ALA A 305 1.40 -6.35 -16.79
CA ALA A 305 2.78 -6.65 -17.21
C ALA A 305 3.85 -5.85 -16.44
N GLY A 306 3.50 -5.10 -15.39
CA GLY A 306 4.46 -4.41 -14.53
C GLY A 306 4.79 -2.98 -14.94
N GLN A 307 3.86 -2.26 -15.58
CA GLN A 307 4.06 -0.85 -15.87
C GLN A 307 3.87 0.04 -14.64
N GLY A 308 4.74 1.03 -14.46
CA GLY A 308 4.67 2.03 -13.38
C GLY A 308 4.94 1.40 -12.01
N ILE A 309 4.02 1.58 -11.06
CA ILE A 309 4.14 1.06 -9.69
C ILE A 309 3.79 -0.43 -9.56
N PHE A 310 3.33 -1.05 -10.64
CA PHE A 310 3.00 -2.47 -10.67
C PHE A 310 4.23 -3.32 -10.95
N ALA A 311 4.20 -4.58 -10.51
CA ALA A 311 5.17 -5.60 -10.88
C ALA A 311 4.48 -6.69 -11.70
N GLU A 312 5.23 -7.33 -12.59
CA GLU A 312 4.82 -8.59 -13.19
C GLU A 312 4.91 -9.69 -12.14
N VAL A 313 3.79 -10.34 -11.81
CA VAL A 313 3.67 -11.31 -10.73
C VAL A 313 3.16 -12.66 -11.24
N ASP A 314 3.45 -13.72 -10.49
CA ASP A 314 2.86 -15.04 -10.70
C ASP A 314 1.43 -15.13 -10.10
N GLU A 315 0.85 -16.33 -10.10
CA GLU A 315 -0.51 -16.60 -9.58
C GLU A 315 -0.65 -16.36 -8.07
N ASP A 316 0.46 -16.43 -7.32
CA ASP A 316 0.54 -16.14 -5.88
C ASP A 316 0.90 -14.67 -5.59
N PHE A 317 0.91 -13.81 -6.61
CA PHE A 317 1.29 -12.39 -6.53
C PHE A 317 2.76 -12.16 -6.09
N VAL A 318 3.62 -13.15 -6.30
CA VAL A 318 5.06 -13.02 -6.08
C VAL A 318 5.71 -12.46 -7.35
N PRO A 319 6.47 -11.35 -7.25
CA PRO A 319 7.12 -10.76 -8.42
C PRO A 319 8.06 -11.73 -9.13
N LEU A 320 8.04 -11.74 -10.48
CA LEU A 320 8.96 -12.55 -11.28
C LEU A 320 10.41 -12.09 -11.08
N ARG A 321 10.63 -10.80 -10.86
CA ARG A 321 11.91 -10.20 -10.50
C ARG A 321 11.91 -9.89 -9.00
N ARG A 322 12.75 -10.60 -8.24
CA ARG A 322 12.74 -10.58 -6.78
C ARG A 322 14.13 -10.88 -6.22
N ARG A 323 14.28 -10.77 -4.91
CA ARG A 323 15.56 -10.97 -4.19
C ARG A 323 16.25 -12.28 -4.55
N GLU A 324 15.53 -13.41 -4.65
CA GLU A 324 16.10 -14.74 -4.86
C GLU A 324 16.75 -14.92 -6.25
N ASN A 325 16.44 -14.04 -7.21
CA ASN A 325 17.03 -14.06 -8.55
C ASN A 325 17.75 -12.75 -8.89
N ASP A 326 18.19 -11.99 -7.85
CA ASP A 326 18.85 -10.70 -7.99
C ASP A 326 18.10 -9.73 -8.92
N TYR A 327 16.76 -9.78 -8.90
CA TYR A 327 15.87 -8.96 -9.75
C TYR A 327 16.15 -9.10 -11.25
N LEU A 328 16.74 -10.21 -11.67
CA LEU A 328 17.22 -10.46 -13.04
C LEU A 328 18.09 -9.32 -13.57
N LEU A 329 18.98 -8.80 -12.71
CA LEU A 329 19.90 -7.71 -13.01
C LEU A 329 20.74 -8.01 -14.25
N ASP A 330 20.65 -7.15 -15.26
CA ASP A 330 21.42 -7.20 -16.50
C ASP A 330 22.52 -6.11 -16.50
N ARG A 331 23.79 -6.54 -16.44
CA ARG A 331 24.92 -5.63 -16.42
C ARG A 331 25.18 -4.94 -17.78
N ASP A 332 24.74 -5.49 -18.89
CA ASP A 332 24.81 -4.84 -20.20
C ASP A 332 23.75 -3.73 -20.30
N MET A 333 22.53 -4.01 -19.84
CA MET A 333 21.49 -3.00 -19.69
C MET A 333 21.96 -1.87 -18.76
N GLN A 334 22.62 -2.20 -17.64
CA GLN A 334 23.17 -1.21 -16.71
C GLN A 334 24.21 -0.29 -17.35
N ARG A 335 25.01 -0.81 -18.27
CA ARG A 335 26.03 -0.01 -18.98
C ARG A 335 25.46 0.88 -20.07
N GLY A 336 24.35 0.49 -20.70
CA GLY A 336 23.94 1.13 -21.95
C GLY A 336 22.46 1.57 -22.05
N SER A 337 21.61 1.26 -21.08
CA SER A 337 20.17 1.52 -21.22
C SER A 337 19.51 2.17 -20.02
N ASN A 338 19.74 1.66 -18.82
CA ASN A 338 19.26 2.28 -17.58
C ASN A 338 20.29 2.17 -16.45
N PHE A 339 20.12 2.99 -15.44
CA PHE A 339 21.14 3.16 -14.38
C PHE A 339 21.27 1.91 -13.48
N THR A 340 20.23 1.12 -13.33
CA THR A 340 20.22 -0.04 -12.42
C THR A 340 20.53 -1.37 -13.10
N GLY A 341 20.23 -1.53 -14.39
CA GLY A 341 20.21 -2.82 -15.07
C GLY A 341 19.01 -3.69 -14.72
N ILE A 342 18.03 -3.15 -13.99
CA ILE A 342 16.80 -3.85 -13.61
C ILE A 342 15.65 -3.32 -14.47
N HIS A 343 14.83 -4.22 -14.96
CA HIS A 343 13.64 -3.88 -15.73
C HIS A 343 12.46 -3.59 -14.77
N GLY A 344 11.72 -2.52 -15.06
CA GLY A 344 10.54 -2.11 -14.28
C GLY A 344 10.87 -1.14 -13.14
N ILE A 345 10.08 -0.08 -13.01
CA ILE A 345 10.21 0.93 -11.94
C ILE A 345 9.98 0.28 -10.56
N SER A 346 8.89 -0.48 -10.47
CA SER A 346 8.49 -1.18 -9.26
C SER A 346 9.56 -2.15 -8.74
N GLU A 347 10.22 -2.86 -9.66
CA GLU A 347 11.28 -3.81 -9.32
C GLU A 347 12.59 -3.12 -8.94
N GLN A 348 12.88 -1.96 -9.55
CA GLN A 348 14.02 -1.12 -9.16
C GLN A 348 13.86 -0.63 -7.71
N ASP A 349 12.66 -0.13 -7.34
CA ASP A 349 12.35 0.29 -5.97
C ASP A 349 12.46 -0.89 -4.99
N ALA A 350 11.87 -2.02 -5.33
CA ALA A 350 11.91 -3.22 -4.49
C ALA A 350 13.35 -3.72 -4.29
N ALA A 351 14.17 -3.73 -5.35
CA ALA A 351 15.57 -4.16 -5.27
C ALA A 351 16.37 -3.32 -4.28
N ILE A 352 16.20 -2.00 -4.30
CA ILE A 352 16.91 -1.10 -3.40
C ILE A 352 16.37 -1.23 -1.97
N ALA A 353 15.06 -1.20 -1.77
CA ALA A 353 14.45 -1.37 -0.46
C ALA A 353 14.85 -2.72 0.18
N ASP A 354 14.77 -3.80 -0.56
CA ASP A 354 15.14 -5.14 -0.09
C ASP A 354 16.65 -5.27 0.18
N SER A 355 17.50 -4.58 -0.60
CA SER A 355 18.97 -4.58 -0.41
C SER A 355 19.41 -3.99 0.92
N GLN A 356 18.59 -3.14 1.54
CA GLN A 356 18.84 -2.56 2.86
C GLN A 356 18.67 -3.58 4.00
N GLY A 357 18.30 -4.82 3.69
CA GLY A 357 17.97 -5.87 4.64
C GLY A 357 16.48 -5.94 4.96
N PHE A 358 16.07 -6.93 5.74
CA PHE A 358 14.65 -7.08 6.10
C PHE A 358 14.13 -5.90 6.93
N ILE A 359 14.96 -5.37 7.82
CA ILE A 359 14.68 -4.16 8.62
C ILE A 359 15.94 -3.29 8.59
N THR A 360 15.82 -2.10 8.01
CA THR A 360 16.90 -1.13 7.92
C THR A 360 17.27 -0.57 9.31
N ASP A 361 18.57 -0.49 9.61
CA ASP A 361 19.06 0.16 10.83
C ASP A 361 19.13 1.68 10.65
N ARG A 362 18.05 2.35 10.98
CA ARG A 362 17.90 3.81 10.86
C ARG A 362 18.72 4.62 11.88
N SER A 363 19.39 3.95 12.82
CA SER A 363 20.31 4.63 13.76
C SER A 363 21.67 4.98 13.13
N ARG A 364 21.95 4.43 11.93
CA ARG A 364 23.23 4.62 11.22
C ARG A 364 23.11 5.44 9.93
N GLU A 365 21.89 5.95 9.62
CA GLU A 365 21.65 6.73 8.41
C GLU A 365 22.26 8.12 8.48
N LEU A 366 22.65 8.65 7.32
CA LEU A 366 22.99 10.06 7.13
C LEU A 366 21.93 10.69 6.21
N LEU A 367 21.01 11.42 6.81
CA LEU A 367 19.92 12.06 6.07
C LEU A 367 20.32 13.44 5.55
N GLY A 368 19.92 13.74 4.32
CA GLY A 368 20.12 15.01 3.63
C GLY A 368 18.84 15.87 3.59
N GLN A 369 18.92 16.99 2.87
CA GLN A 369 17.79 17.91 2.72
C GLN A 369 16.64 17.31 1.90
N THR A 370 16.92 16.36 1.01
CA THR A 370 15.93 15.68 0.17
C THR A 370 15.13 14.62 0.93
N ASP A 371 15.57 14.23 2.14
CA ASP A 371 14.90 13.25 2.99
C ASP A 371 13.80 13.85 3.89
N LEU A 372 13.43 15.12 3.69
CA LEU A 372 12.43 15.80 4.55
C LEU A 372 11.10 15.02 4.60
N GLY A 373 10.66 14.45 3.48
CA GLY A 373 9.45 13.63 3.40
C GLY A 373 9.52 12.41 4.31
N VAL A 374 10.63 11.68 4.24
CA VAL A 374 10.90 10.50 5.08
C VAL A 374 10.95 10.88 6.57
N VAL A 375 11.62 11.98 6.91
CA VAL A 375 11.67 12.47 8.31
C VAL A 375 10.27 12.82 8.84
N ARG A 376 9.43 13.47 8.05
CA ARG A 376 8.06 13.82 8.43
C ARG A 376 7.17 12.58 8.56
N PHE A 377 7.28 11.62 7.64
CA PHE A 377 6.61 10.33 7.74
C PHE A 377 6.93 9.62 9.06
N ARG A 378 8.21 9.45 9.39
CA ARG A 378 8.63 8.81 10.65
C ARG A 378 8.04 9.52 11.87
N ARG A 379 8.02 10.85 11.87
CA ARG A 379 7.46 11.64 12.97
C ARG A 379 5.97 11.45 13.15
N ILE A 380 5.18 11.46 12.04
CA ILE A 380 3.73 11.27 12.16
C ILE A 380 3.39 9.86 12.65
N MET A 381 4.17 8.83 12.23
CA MET A 381 3.96 7.46 12.68
C MET A 381 4.31 7.29 14.17
N LEU A 382 5.44 7.81 14.62
CA LEU A 382 5.82 7.77 16.05
C LEU A 382 4.87 8.62 16.91
N GLN A 383 4.33 9.73 16.39
CA GLN A 383 3.29 10.50 17.06
C GLN A 383 2.00 9.69 17.20
N ALA A 384 1.61 8.92 16.18
CA ALA A 384 0.45 8.04 16.24
C ALA A 384 0.58 6.97 17.34
N VAL A 385 1.81 6.44 17.54
CA VAL A 385 2.11 5.56 18.67
C VAL A 385 1.89 6.28 20.00
N ALA A 386 2.45 7.49 20.16
CA ALA A 386 2.29 8.27 21.38
C ALA A 386 0.80 8.60 21.67
N ASP A 387 0.04 8.95 20.64
CA ASP A 387 -1.39 9.22 20.75
C ASP A 387 -2.17 7.97 21.17
N ARG A 388 -1.84 6.81 20.60
CA ARG A 388 -2.48 5.52 20.95
C ARG A 388 -2.19 5.13 22.39
N LEU A 389 -0.94 5.28 22.85
CA LEU A 389 -0.55 5.03 24.24
C LEU A 389 -1.24 5.98 25.21
N ALA A 390 -1.57 7.19 24.77
CA ALA A 390 -2.35 8.17 25.53
C ALA A 390 -3.87 7.94 25.47
N GLY A 391 -4.35 6.84 24.86
CA GLY A 391 -5.76 6.51 24.69
C GLY A 391 -6.50 7.37 23.66
N LYS A 392 -5.77 8.08 22.78
CA LYS A 392 -6.36 8.87 21.69
C LYS A 392 -6.52 8.02 20.42
N ALA A 393 -7.51 8.38 19.60
CA ALA A 393 -7.62 7.84 18.26
C ALA A 393 -6.42 8.31 17.41
N PRO A 394 -5.78 7.43 16.62
CA PRO A 394 -4.72 7.85 15.72
C PRO A 394 -5.22 8.81 14.64
N HIS A 395 -4.30 9.62 14.12
CA HIS A 395 -4.59 10.69 13.16
C HIS A 395 -5.35 10.17 11.93
N GLY A 396 -6.51 10.74 11.64
CA GLY A 396 -7.34 10.39 10.47
C GLY A 396 -8.19 9.11 10.62
N SER A 397 -7.99 8.26 11.64
CA SER A 397 -8.70 6.97 11.75
C SER A 397 -10.22 7.09 11.79
N ASN A 398 -10.76 8.17 12.35
CA ASN A 398 -12.20 8.41 12.46
C ASN A 398 -12.76 9.41 11.42
N ASN A 399 -11.96 9.81 10.44
CA ASN A 399 -12.36 10.79 9.43
C ASN A 399 -12.19 10.23 8.02
N ALA A 400 -13.19 9.48 7.55
CA ALA A 400 -13.20 8.89 6.22
C ALA A 400 -13.06 9.90 5.08
N GLU A 401 -13.68 11.08 5.19
CA GLU A 401 -13.65 12.13 4.17
C GLU A 401 -12.26 12.73 3.96
N ALA A 402 -11.42 12.73 5.01
CA ALA A 402 -10.07 13.25 4.91
C ALA A 402 -9.16 12.45 3.96
N TYR A 403 -9.59 11.24 3.56
CA TYR A 403 -8.87 10.39 2.59
C TYR A 403 -9.17 10.75 1.12
N ARG A 404 -10.11 11.65 0.86
CA ARG A 404 -10.40 12.18 -0.47
C ARG A 404 -9.36 13.23 -0.86
N VAL A 405 -8.15 12.81 -1.10
CA VAL A 405 -7.04 13.66 -1.55
C VAL A 405 -6.54 13.18 -2.90
N ARG A 406 -5.91 14.08 -3.66
CA ARG A 406 -5.30 13.77 -4.96
C ARG A 406 -3.82 14.10 -4.97
N SER A 407 -3.06 13.32 -5.70
CA SER A 407 -1.67 13.56 -6.04
C SER A 407 -1.54 13.95 -7.51
N GLY A 408 -0.37 14.38 -7.92
CA GLY A 408 -0.08 14.61 -9.33
C GLY A 408 1.02 15.63 -9.54
N ASP A 409 1.24 15.93 -10.80
CA ASP A 409 2.18 16.91 -11.25
C ASP A 409 1.50 18.28 -11.46
N ALA A 410 2.24 19.35 -11.25
CA ALA A 410 1.76 20.72 -11.48
C ALA A 410 2.88 21.62 -12.00
N MET A 411 2.50 22.69 -12.68
CA MET A 411 3.37 23.80 -13.06
C MET A 411 2.92 25.06 -12.33
N SER A 412 3.89 25.89 -11.92
CA SER A 412 3.62 27.19 -11.27
C SER A 412 4.69 28.21 -11.58
N GLY A 413 4.42 29.48 -11.27
CA GLY A 413 5.47 30.49 -11.22
C GLY A 413 6.48 30.22 -10.09
N CYS A 414 7.67 30.81 -10.22
CA CYS A 414 8.76 30.58 -9.27
C CYS A 414 8.46 31.02 -7.82
N ASP A 415 7.55 31.97 -7.64
CA ASP A 415 7.19 32.49 -6.32
C ASP A 415 6.01 31.73 -5.67
N ALA A 416 5.41 30.74 -6.36
CA ALA A 416 4.24 30.02 -5.86
C ALA A 416 4.63 29.14 -4.68
N THR A 417 3.78 29.17 -3.65
CA THR A 417 3.88 28.31 -2.48
C THR A 417 3.14 26.96 -2.70
N LEU A 418 3.51 25.92 -1.95
CA LEU A 418 2.80 24.63 -2.05
C LEU A 418 1.29 24.77 -1.80
N PRO A 419 0.78 25.51 -0.81
CA PRO A 419 -0.68 25.71 -0.63
C PRO A 419 -1.37 26.28 -1.87
N GLU A 420 -0.79 27.29 -2.52
CA GLU A 420 -1.35 27.89 -3.73
C GLU A 420 -1.39 26.90 -4.89
N VAL A 421 -0.34 26.11 -5.06
CA VAL A 421 -0.27 25.07 -6.08
C VAL A 421 -1.30 23.97 -5.83
N LEU A 422 -1.47 23.54 -4.57
CA LEU A 422 -2.46 22.54 -4.17
C LEU A 422 -3.89 23.03 -4.45
N GLU A 423 -4.22 24.27 -4.05
CA GLU A 423 -5.54 24.87 -4.30
C GLU A 423 -5.83 24.97 -5.79
N GLN A 424 -4.88 25.49 -6.57
CA GLN A 424 -5.04 25.63 -8.02
C GLN A 424 -5.20 24.27 -8.73
N ARG A 425 -4.44 23.25 -8.29
CA ARG A 425 -4.39 21.95 -8.98
C ARG A 425 -5.51 21.01 -8.56
N PHE A 426 -5.86 20.98 -7.28
CA PHE A 426 -6.74 19.98 -6.69
C PHE A 426 -8.00 20.55 -6.03
N GLY A 427 -8.04 21.86 -5.70
CA GLY A 427 -9.19 22.49 -5.02
C GLY A 427 -9.56 21.73 -3.75
N GLN A 428 -10.81 21.28 -3.64
CA GLN A 428 -11.30 20.53 -2.46
C GLN A 428 -10.55 19.22 -2.14
N TYR A 429 -9.78 18.67 -3.10
CA TYR A 429 -8.98 17.45 -2.95
C TYR A 429 -7.53 17.74 -2.56
N ALA A 430 -7.19 18.98 -2.23
CA ALA A 430 -5.86 19.38 -1.77
C ALA A 430 -5.48 18.82 -0.40
N GLY A 431 -6.46 18.40 0.36
CA GLY A 431 -6.37 18.05 1.79
C GLY A 431 -6.94 19.16 2.65
N THR A 432 -7.84 18.83 3.57
CA THR A 432 -8.44 19.81 4.48
C THR A 432 -7.53 20.07 5.68
N SER A 433 -7.42 21.33 6.10
CA SER A 433 -6.55 21.86 7.19
C SER A 433 -5.07 21.54 7.01
N ILE A 434 -4.41 22.42 6.28
CA ILE A 434 -2.96 22.48 6.15
C ILE A 434 -2.43 23.27 7.36
N GLU A 435 -1.86 22.57 8.37
CA GLU A 435 -1.10 23.14 9.48
C GLU A 435 0.42 23.08 9.22
#